data_1e57ecc01c84285abd807327ccfbc2fe
#
_entry.id   1e57ecc01c84285abd807327ccfbc2fe
#
_cell.length_a   1.000
_cell.length_b   1.000
_cell.length_c   1.000
_cell.angle_alpha   90.00
_cell.angle_beta   90.00
_cell.angle_gamma   90.00
#
_symmetry.space_group_name_H-M   'P 1'
#
loop_
_entity.id
_entity.type
_entity.pdbx_description
1 polymer ?
#
loop_
_entity_poly.entity_id
_entity_poly.type
_entity_poly.pdbx_seq_one_letter_code
_entity_poly.pdbx_strand_id
1 'polypeptide(L)'
;MNILFAATPEIALETLEVIYHSKHELLGVVCSEEKRSGRGLKIKKSPIRNFAEEKKVKIFSYKDIKDPSFMSVLGKLNIDLLLVFAFGHIISESLINLPKYGSVNIHTSLLPKYRGAAPIQRCLINCENE
;
A
#
# COMPACT_ATOMS: atom_id res chain seq x y z
N MET A 1 -8.87 -14.47 -5.73
CA MET A 1 -7.43 -14.32 -5.40
C MET A 1 -7.30 -13.75 -4.02
N ASN A 2 -6.26 -14.15 -3.31
CA ASN A 2 -5.89 -13.62 -2.00
C ASN A 2 -4.97 -12.42 -2.20
N ILE A 3 -5.45 -11.23 -1.89
CA ILE A 3 -4.75 -9.97 -2.17
C ILE A 3 -4.18 -9.38 -0.88
N LEU A 4 -2.90 -9.03 -0.89
CA LEU A 4 -2.27 -8.14 0.09
C LEU A 4 -2.17 -6.75 -0.54
N PHE A 5 -2.69 -5.71 0.14
CA PHE A 5 -2.71 -4.35 -0.38
C PHE A 5 -1.75 -3.44 0.37
N ALA A 6 -0.80 -2.82 -0.33
CA ALA A 6 0.19 -1.90 0.25
C ALA A 6 -0.08 -0.46 -0.18
N ALA A 7 -0.53 0.38 0.76
CA ALA A 7 -0.85 1.78 0.50
C ALA A 7 -0.77 2.63 1.78
N THR A 8 -0.72 3.96 1.64
CA THR A 8 -0.73 4.87 2.79
C THR A 8 -1.69 6.05 2.61
N PRO A 9 -1.65 6.83 1.51
CA PRO A 9 -2.43 8.06 1.36
C PRO A 9 -3.87 7.79 0.93
N GLU A 10 -4.67 8.84 1.06
CA GLU A 10 -6.11 8.84 0.76
C GLU A 10 -6.45 8.44 -0.68
N ILE A 11 -5.62 8.82 -1.64
CA ILE A 11 -5.81 8.47 -3.06
C ILE A 11 -5.98 6.97 -3.32
N ALA A 12 -5.47 6.12 -2.42
CA ALA A 12 -5.57 4.67 -2.54
C ALA A 12 -6.83 4.08 -1.87
N LEU A 13 -7.66 4.91 -1.22
CA LEU A 13 -8.80 4.45 -0.45
C LEU A 13 -9.88 3.82 -1.35
N GLU A 14 -10.23 4.48 -2.45
CA GLU A 14 -11.21 3.95 -3.41
C GLU A 14 -10.78 2.59 -3.97
N THR A 15 -9.49 2.43 -4.27
CA THR A 15 -8.96 1.13 -4.70
C THR A 15 -9.11 0.06 -3.62
N LEU A 16 -8.85 0.41 -2.36
CA LEU A 16 -9.03 -0.50 -1.23
C LEU A 16 -10.50 -0.91 -1.08
N GLU A 17 -11.43 0.04 -1.20
CA GLU A 17 -12.88 -0.22 -1.13
C GLU A 17 -13.33 -1.16 -2.26
N VAL A 18 -12.86 -0.92 -3.49
CA VAL A 18 -13.15 -1.80 -4.63
C VAL A 18 -12.66 -3.23 -4.37
N ILE A 19 -11.45 -3.40 -3.84
CA ILE A 19 -10.92 -4.73 -3.50
C ILE A 19 -11.76 -5.37 -2.40
N TYR A 20 -12.09 -4.62 -1.34
CA TYR A 20 -12.84 -5.11 -0.19
C TYR A 20 -14.25 -5.62 -0.57
N HIS A 21 -14.92 -4.95 -1.52
CA HIS A 21 -16.25 -5.33 -2.01
C HIS A 21 -16.22 -6.29 -3.20
N SER A 22 -15.04 -6.66 -3.69
CA SER A 22 -14.89 -7.56 -4.82
C SER A 22 -15.09 -9.03 -4.42
N LYS A 23 -15.06 -9.92 -5.41
CA LYS A 23 -15.02 -11.38 -5.20
C LYS A 23 -13.66 -11.91 -4.70
N HIS A 24 -12.67 -11.05 -4.52
CA HIS A 24 -11.33 -11.41 -4.05
C HIS A 24 -11.26 -11.32 -2.54
N GLU A 25 -10.36 -12.06 -1.92
CA GLU A 25 -10.12 -12.01 -0.49
C GLU A 25 -9.03 -10.98 -0.18
N LEU A 26 -9.36 -9.95 0.59
CA LEU A 26 -8.39 -9.00 1.11
C LEU A 26 -7.77 -9.57 2.39
N LEU A 27 -6.57 -10.13 2.27
CA LEU A 27 -5.84 -10.73 3.39
C LEU A 27 -5.41 -9.72 4.45
N GLY A 28 -5.21 -8.49 4.03
CA GLY A 28 -4.79 -7.39 4.89
C GLY A 28 -4.24 -6.21 4.12
N VAL A 29 -3.94 -5.16 4.86
CA VAL A 29 -3.29 -3.95 4.33
C VAL A 29 -1.91 -3.76 4.95
N VAL A 30 -0.95 -3.34 4.12
CA VAL A 30 0.36 -2.87 4.58
C VAL A 30 0.35 -1.35 4.51
N CYS A 31 0.51 -0.67 5.63
CA CYS A 31 0.51 0.80 5.66
C CYS A 31 1.60 1.35 6.59
N SER A 32 1.88 2.65 6.44
CA SER A 32 2.81 3.34 7.33
C SER A 32 2.33 3.32 8.76
N GLU A 33 3.28 3.39 9.69
CA GLU A 33 2.96 3.57 11.12
C GLU A 33 2.26 4.91 11.37
N GLU A 34 1.60 4.99 12.51
CA GLU A 34 1.04 6.23 13.00
C GLU A 34 2.14 7.27 13.21
N LYS A 35 1.97 8.45 12.65
CA LYS A 35 2.90 9.56 12.84
C LYS A 35 2.29 10.60 13.74
N ARG A 36 3.09 11.07 14.71
CA ARG A 36 2.74 12.29 15.45
C ARG A 36 2.86 13.48 14.51
N SER A 37 1.81 14.25 14.32
CA SER A 37 1.77 15.35 13.38
C SER A 37 1.09 16.59 13.99
N GLY A 38 1.52 17.77 13.54
CA GLY A 38 0.93 19.05 13.91
C GLY A 38 1.35 19.59 15.28
N ARG A 39 0.87 20.84 15.57
CA ARG A 39 1.04 21.49 16.88
C ARG A 39 0.22 20.68 17.90
N GLY A 40 0.91 20.05 18.87
CA GLY A 40 0.29 19.19 19.89
C GLY A 40 0.49 17.70 19.68
N LEU A 41 1.32 17.26 18.67
CA LEU A 41 1.76 15.87 18.49
C LEU A 41 0.62 14.83 18.48
N LYS A 42 -0.55 15.19 17.94
CA LYS A 42 -1.67 14.24 17.82
C LYS A 42 -1.28 13.10 16.87
N ILE A 43 -1.58 11.88 17.24
CA ILE A 43 -1.39 10.70 16.41
C ILE A 43 -2.37 10.81 15.24
N LYS A 44 -1.84 10.89 14.01
CA LYS A 44 -2.64 10.88 12.79
C LYS A 44 -2.50 9.53 12.12
N LYS A 45 -3.60 8.78 12.09
CA LYS A 45 -3.70 7.53 11.33
C LYS A 45 -3.87 7.82 9.84
N SER A 46 -3.35 6.95 8.99
CA SER A 46 -3.61 7.05 7.55
C SER A 46 -5.06 6.67 7.23
N PRO A 47 -5.66 7.21 6.15
CA PRO A 47 -7.00 6.81 5.70
C PRO A 47 -7.13 5.30 5.49
N ILE A 48 -6.11 4.66 4.94
CA ILE A 48 -6.04 3.20 4.75
C ILE A 48 -6.15 2.45 6.10
N ARG A 49 -5.43 2.94 7.12
CA ARG A 49 -5.48 2.34 8.45
C ARG A 49 -6.84 2.51 9.11
N ASN A 50 -7.44 3.70 9.01
CA ASN A 50 -8.79 3.94 9.54
C ASN A 50 -9.81 2.99 8.93
N PHE A 51 -9.81 2.85 7.61
CA PHE A 51 -10.67 1.91 6.90
C PHE A 51 -10.46 0.48 7.38
N ALA A 52 -9.20 0.04 7.47
CA ALA A 52 -8.88 -1.32 7.88
C ALA A 52 -9.33 -1.63 9.33
N GLU A 53 -9.18 -0.66 10.24
CA GLU A 53 -9.66 -0.80 11.63
C GLU A 53 -11.20 -0.87 11.67
N GLU A 54 -11.91 0.01 10.94
CA GLU A 54 -13.35 0.02 10.85
C GLU A 54 -13.92 -1.30 10.30
N LYS A 55 -13.34 -1.78 9.22
CA LYS A 55 -13.76 -3.02 8.55
C LYS A 55 -13.16 -4.29 9.14
N LYS A 56 -12.36 -4.18 10.21
CA LYS A 56 -11.66 -5.30 10.88
C LYS A 56 -10.74 -6.07 9.92
N VAL A 57 -10.18 -5.38 8.93
CA VAL A 57 -9.16 -5.92 8.03
C VAL A 57 -7.81 -5.96 8.74
N LYS A 58 -7.05 -7.02 8.54
CA LYS A 58 -5.73 -7.19 9.16
C LYS A 58 -4.75 -6.09 8.70
N ILE A 59 -4.05 -5.49 9.66
CA ILE A 59 -3.08 -4.43 9.40
C ILE A 59 -1.68 -4.94 9.67
N PHE A 60 -0.79 -4.72 8.70
CA PHE A 60 0.64 -4.93 8.81
C PHE A 60 1.35 -3.58 8.75
N SER A 61 2.23 -3.28 9.70
CA SER A 61 3.00 -2.04 9.64
C SER A 61 4.19 -2.16 8.68
N TYR A 62 4.65 -1.04 8.12
CA TYR A 62 5.87 -1.03 7.31
C TYR A 62 7.10 -1.47 8.11
N LYS A 63 7.12 -1.26 9.42
CA LYS A 63 8.19 -1.70 10.29
C LYS A 63 8.25 -3.22 10.37
N ASP A 64 7.07 -3.85 10.48
CA ASP A 64 6.97 -5.30 10.55
C ASP A 64 7.51 -5.95 9.27
N ILE A 65 7.17 -5.43 8.09
CA ILE A 65 7.62 -6.00 6.81
C ILE A 65 9.13 -5.84 6.53
N LYS A 66 9.84 -5.03 7.32
CA LYS A 66 11.31 -4.95 7.29
C LYS A 66 11.98 -6.03 8.13
N ASP A 67 11.26 -6.63 9.04
CA ASP A 67 11.79 -7.69 9.88
C ASP A 67 11.82 -9.01 9.08
N PRO A 68 12.98 -9.63 8.89
CA PRO A 68 13.07 -10.91 8.18
C PRO A 68 12.19 -12.02 8.80
N SER A 69 11.99 -11.99 10.12
CA SER A 69 11.13 -12.96 10.82
C SER A 69 9.67 -12.85 10.39
N PHE A 70 9.24 -11.64 10.00
CA PHE A 70 7.90 -11.35 9.57
C PHE A 70 7.57 -11.97 8.18
N MET A 71 8.58 -12.16 7.33
CA MET A 71 8.40 -12.83 6.05
C MET A 71 7.86 -14.24 6.19
N SER A 72 8.22 -14.95 7.28
CA SER A 72 7.65 -16.27 7.58
C SER A 72 6.15 -16.21 7.92
N VAL A 73 5.70 -15.11 8.51
CA VAL A 73 4.27 -14.87 8.81
C VAL A 73 3.51 -14.59 7.52
N LEU A 74 4.05 -13.74 6.65
CA LEU A 74 3.44 -13.43 5.35
C LEU A 74 3.40 -14.66 4.43
N GLY A 75 4.45 -15.48 4.42
CA GLY A 75 4.52 -16.71 3.63
C GLY A 75 3.41 -17.74 3.96
N LYS A 76 2.86 -17.69 5.18
CA LYS A 76 1.74 -18.56 5.59
C LYS A 76 0.38 -18.08 5.10
N LEU A 77 0.29 -16.86 4.55
CA LEU A 77 -0.98 -16.27 4.13
C LEU A 77 -1.44 -16.69 2.74
N ASN A 78 -0.66 -17.50 2.01
CA ASN A 78 -0.96 -17.90 0.63
C ASN A 78 -1.35 -16.69 -0.25
N ILE A 79 -0.51 -15.68 -0.28
CA ILE A 79 -0.75 -14.45 -1.03
C ILE A 79 -0.69 -14.78 -2.52
N ASP A 80 -1.77 -14.47 -3.25
CA ASP A 80 -1.81 -14.59 -4.69
C ASP A 80 -1.20 -13.37 -5.38
N LEU A 81 -1.51 -12.16 -4.88
CA LEU A 81 -1.09 -10.89 -5.46
C LEU A 81 -0.75 -9.88 -4.38
N LEU A 82 0.37 -9.18 -4.53
CA LEU A 82 0.66 -7.94 -3.82
C LEU A 82 0.26 -6.76 -4.73
N LEU A 83 -0.74 -6.01 -4.34
CA LEU A 83 -1.12 -4.78 -5.03
C LEU A 83 -0.58 -3.58 -4.26
N VAL A 84 0.18 -2.73 -4.94
CA VAL A 84 0.82 -1.54 -4.37
C VAL A 84 0.21 -0.29 -4.97
N PHE A 85 -0.17 0.68 -4.15
CA PHE A 85 -0.61 1.99 -4.63
C PHE A 85 -0.14 3.10 -3.69
N ALA A 86 0.72 3.99 -4.19
CA ALA A 86 1.20 5.16 -3.45
C ALA A 86 1.70 4.82 -2.02
N PHE A 87 2.43 3.72 -1.88
CA PHE A 87 2.85 3.21 -0.56
C PHE A 87 3.90 4.10 0.13
N GLY A 88 4.76 4.76 -0.67
CA GLY A 88 5.74 5.73 -0.16
C GLY A 88 6.98 5.12 0.52
N HIS A 89 7.15 3.81 0.44
CA HIS A 89 8.30 3.09 1.00
C HIS A 89 8.86 2.11 -0.03
N ILE A 90 10.15 1.80 0.11
CA ILE A 90 10.82 0.78 -0.71
C ILE A 90 10.39 -0.59 -0.21
N ILE A 91 9.85 -1.40 -1.11
CA ILE A 91 9.46 -2.80 -0.84
C ILE A 91 10.66 -3.69 -1.12
N SER A 92 10.96 -4.63 -0.23
CA SER A 92 12.06 -5.57 -0.41
C SER A 92 11.78 -6.54 -1.57
N GLU A 93 12.83 -7.00 -2.22
CA GLU A 93 12.72 -7.99 -3.28
C GLU A 93 12.05 -9.28 -2.80
N SER A 94 12.36 -9.70 -1.57
CA SER A 94 11.72 -10.86 -0.95
C SER A 94 10.19 -10.71 -0.83
N LEU A 95 9.69 -9.52 -0.52
CA LEU A 95 8.25 -9.27 -0.46
C LEU A 95 7.63 -9.16 -1.87
N ILE A 96 8.34 -8.57 -2.83
CA ILE A 96 7.87 -8.46 -4.22
C ILE A 96 7.68 -9.84 -4.85
N ASN A 97 8.58 -10.77 -4.56
CA ASN A 97 8.59 -12.11 -5.13
C ASN A 97 7.80 -13.16 -4.32
N LEU A 98 7.26 -12.77 -3.15
CA LEU A 98 6.51 -13.68 -2.28
C LEU A 98 5.17 -14.15 -2.87
N PRO A 99 4.35 -13.27 -3.51
CA PRO A 99 3.04 -13.66 -4.00
C PRO A 99 3.13 -14.60 -5.20
N LYS A 100 2.18 -15.53 -5.29
CA LYS A 100 2.13 -16.55 -6.35
C LYS A 100 2.13 -15.96 -7.77
N TYR A 101 1.41 -14.85 -7.98
CA TYR A 101 1.31 -14.19 -9.28
C TYR A 101 2.11 -12.87 -9.33
N GLY A 102 3.01 -12.67 -8.34
CA GLY A 102 3.88 -11.50 -8.28
C GLY A 102 3.22 -10.26 -7.69
N SER A 103 3.79 -9.12 -8.03
CA SER A 103 3.39 -7.82 -7.48
C SER A 103 3.06 -6.83 -8.60
N VAL A 104 2.01 -6.05 -8.40
CA VAL A 104 1.55 -5.01 -9.32
C VAL A 104 1.54 -3.67 -8.60
N ASN A 105 2.04 -2.63 -9.24
CA ASN A 105 1.97 -1.27 -8.73
C ASN A 105 1.06 -0.39 -9.60
N ILE A 106 0.08 0.26 -8.98
CA ILE A 106 -0.71 1.31 -9.61
C ILE A 106 0.13 2.58 -9.58
N HIS A 107 0.51 3.06 -10.77
CA HIS A 107 1.37 4.23 -10.90
C HIS A 107 0.58 5.44 -11.39
N THR A 108 0.71 6.58 -10.71
CA THR A 108 -0.07 7.80 -10.98
C THR A 108 0.52 8.67 -12.09
N SER A 109 1.22 8.08 -13.05
CA SER A 109 1.65 8.71 -14.30
C SER A 109 1.53 7.75 -15.47
N LEU A 110 1.51 8.28 -16.68
CA LEU A 110 1.63 7.50 -17.90
C LEU A 110 3.09 7.04 -18.07
N LEU A 111 3.38 5.82 -17.65
CA LEU A 111 4.70 5.23 -17.82
C LEU A 111 5.07 5.17 -19.32
N PRO A 112 6.36 5.40 -19.70
CA PRO A 112 7.54 5.48 -18.82
C PRO A 112 7.85 6.85 -18.23
N LYS A 113 7.01 7.87 -18.43
CA LYS A 113 7.21 9.19 -17.84
C LYS A 113 7.04 9.17 -16.31
N TYR A 114 7.80 10.01 -15.63
CA TYR A 114 7.71 10.24 -14.17
C TYR A 114 7.83 8.97 -13.31
N ARG A 115 8.73 8.05 -13.71
CA ARG A 115 9.09 6.91 -12.85
C ARG A 115 9.58 7.39 -11.49
N GLY A 116 9.31 6.62 -10.45
CA GLY A 116 9.77 6.89 -9.08
C GLY A 116 8.79 7.68 -8.25
N ALA A 117 9.31 8.48 -7.32
CA ALA A 117 8.49 9.19 -6.34
C ALA A 117 7.84 10.47 -6.91
N ALA A 118 6.66 10.81 -6.38
CA ALA A 118 5.94 12.06 -6.64
C ALA A 118 5.58 12.31 -8.13
N PRO A 119 5.03 11.33 -8.87
CA PRO A 119 4.68 11.50 -10.28
C PRO A 119 3.63 12.59 -10.50
N ILE A 120 2.60 12.68 -9.66
CA ILE A 120 1.55 13.70 -9.76
C ILE A 120 2.15 15.10 -9.66
N GLN A 121 2.98 15.35 -8.65
CA GLN A 121 3.61 16.67 -8.44
C GLN A 121 4.52 17.03 -9.62
N ARG A 122 5.24 16.06 -10.18
CA ARG A 122 6.10 16.30 -11.35
C ARG A 122 5.32 16.62 -12.61
N CYS A 123 4.19 15.95 -12.86
CA CYS A 123 3.28 16.27 -13.96
C CYS A 123 2.78 17.71 -13.83
N LEU A 124 2.31 18.10 -12.65
CA LEU A 124 1.80 19.45 -12.40
C LEU A 124 2.88 20.53 -12.57
N ILE A 125 4.10 20.31 -12.06
CA ILE A 125 5.23 21.24 -12.23
C ILE A 125 5.58 21.42 -13.71
N ASN A 126 5.47 20.37 -14.52
CA ASN A 126 5.75 20.42 -15.96
C ASN A 126 4.53 20.86 -16.79
N CYS A 127 3.44 21.27 -16.14
CA CYS A 127 2.20 21.70 -16.81
C CYS A 127 1.63 20.65 -17.78
N GLU A 128 1.88 19.37 -17.55
CA GLU A 128 1.26 18.29 -18.33
C GLU A 128 -0.16 18.07 -17.80
N ASN A 129 -1.15 18.36 -18.64
CA ASN A 129 -2.58 18.24 -18.31
C ASN A 129 -3.25 16.99 -18.89
N GLU A 130 -2.49 16.10 -19.56
CA GLU A 130 -2.97 14.88 -20.19
C GLU A 130 -2.14 13.67 -19.74
#